data_3d1b723cea8c2456a69c5488e1a29228
#
_entry.id   3d1b723cea8c2456a69c5488e1a29228
#
_cell.length_a   1.000
_cell.length_b   1.000
_cell.length_c   1.000
_cell.angle_alpha   90.00
_cell.angle_beta   90.00
_cell.angle_gamma   90.00
#
_symmetry.space_group_name_H-M   'P 1'
#
loop_
_entity.id
_entity.type
_entity.pdbx_description
1 polymer ?
#
loop_
_entity_poly.entity_id
_entity_poly.type
_entity_poly.pdbx_seq_one_letter_code
_entity_poly.pdbx_strand_id
1 'polypeptide(L)'
;MLTVKKTMKAAILGTCLGLASMGVVAKDSYVMAGASPGGLWSLLGAGVDKAMRASYPNATVTYQPSGGGFANAAQISSKKVDFGLMHDAEAKIAAQGTDPYKSPITNLRAMAVMYNFAAFQPMVTKDFADKYGISSYEDLKAKKAPVRLILNKRGNIAHNQAVEVLAAYGISLKDIESWGGSIQYSGSKGSVELMKNRQGDMVMNNIFVGHSSIREVLNSMPMVMMPVSQAVRDKVSGAMGTGQMVIPGKAYDILSGDHPTLALTAMLVINADTSDDEVYKITKALIANVGEIQGVHKAMRALNPEMMVKQNAIPFHPGAVKAYKEAGLM
;
A
#
# COMPACT_ATOMS: atom_id res chain seq x y z
N MET A 1 -30.29 4.43 94.48
CA MET A 1 -30.23 5.17 93.19
C MET A 1 -28.96 4.71 92.43
N LEU A 2 -29.14 3.74 91.49
CA LEU A 2 -28.03 3.18 90.75
C LEU A 2 -27.98 3.84 89.36
N THR A 3 -26.84 4.44 89.01
CA THR A 3 -26.62 5.04 87.73
C THR A 3 -25.85 4.03 86.86
N VAL A 4 -26.48 3.55 85.78
CA VAL A 4 -25.88 2.63 84.82
C VAL A 4 -25.22 3.43 83.76
N LYS A 5 -23.86 3.30 83.61
CA LYS A 5 -23.09 3.83 82.50
C LYS A 5 -23.17 2.87 81.31
N LYS A 6 -23.71 3.34 80.16
CA LYS A 6 -23.68 2.62 78.89
C LYS A 6 -22.39 2.98 78.19
N THR A 7 -21.50 2.02 77.97
CA THR A 7 -20.36 2.08 77.09
C THR A 7 -20.77 1.78 75.67
N MET A 8 -20.60 2.76 74.78
CA MET A 8 -20.81 2.62 73.31
C MET A 8 -19.53 2.09 72.69
N LYS A 9 -19.52 0.87 72.15
CA LYS A 9 -18.44 0.34 71.32
C LYS A 9 -18.68 0.83 69.90
N ALA A 10 -17.75 1.69 69.39
CA ALA A 10 -17.70 2.07 68.00
C ALA A 10 -17.10 0.91 67.16
N ALA A 11 -17.88 0.32 66.27
CA ALA A 11 -17.42 -0.63 65.26
C ALA A 11 -16.92 0.17 64.04
N ILE A 12 -15.62 0.14 63.82
CA ILE A 12 -14.99 0.69 62.59
C ILE A 12 -15.21 -0.34 61.50
N LEU A 13 -16.13 -0.04 60.57
CA LEU A 13 -16.36 -0.82 59.35
C LEU A 13 -15.33 -0.39 58.32
N GLY A 14 -14.26 -1.16 58.21
CA GLY A 14 -13.25 -0.98 57.17
C GLY A 14 -13.82 -1.34 55.78
N THR A 15 -14.15 -0.32 55.01
CA THR A 15 -14.53 -0.48 53.59
C THR A 15 -13.27 -0.74 52.76
N CYS A 16 -12.96 -2.02 52.47
CA CYS A 16 -11.98 -2.37 51.44
C CYS A 16 -12.55 -1.98 50.08
N LEU A 17 -12.13 -0.82 49.53
CA LEU A 17 -12.29 -0.53 48.14
C LEU A 17 -11.42 -1.51 47.34
N GLY A 18 -11.98 -2.60 46.88
CA GLY A 18 -11.38 -3.42 45.85
C GLY A 18 -11.30 -2.61 44.56
N LEU A 19 -10.12 -2.14 44.22
CA LEU A 19 -9.78 -1.69 42.87
C LEU A 19 -9.94 -2.93 41.96
N ALA A 20 -11.13 -3.10 41.38
CA ALA A 20 -11.32 -3.98 40.27
C ALA A 20 -10.50 -3.38 39.12
N SER A 21 -9.28 -3.88 38.91
CA SER A 21 -8.57 -3.70 37.65
C SER A 21 -9.49 -4.26 36.58
N MET A 22 -10.22 -3.39 35.86
CA MET A 22 -10.86 -3.76 34.62
C MET A 22 -9.73 -4.18 33.67
N GLY A 23 -9.41 -5.46 33.67
CA GLY A 23 -8.57 -6.04 32.63
C GLY A 23 -9.20 -5.68 31.30
N VAL A 24 -8.52 -4.87 30.50
CA VAL A 24 -8.91 -4.65 29.10
C VAL A 24 -8.93 -6.04 28.47
N VAL A 25 -10.12 -6.56 28.20
CA VAL A 25 -10.27 -7.83 27.47
C VAL A 25 -9.65 -7.57 26.10
N ALA A 26 -8.52 -8.18 25.84
CA ALA A 26 -7.83 -8.04 24.58
C ALA A 26 -8.78 -8.48 23.46
N LYS A 27 -8.99 -7.62 22.47
CA LYS A 27 -9.79 -7.93 21.29
C LYS A 27 -9.15 -9.11 20.56
N ASP A 28 -9.96 -10.11 20.22
CA ASP A 28 -9.49 -11.31 19.50
C ASP A 28 -9.99 -11.38 18.05
N SER A 29 -10.89 -10.49 17.63
CA SER A 29 -11.42 -10.46 16.26
C SER A 29 -11.20 -9.10 15.63
N TYR A 30 -10.54 -9.10 14.46
CA TYR A 30 -10.17 -7.90 13.71
C TYR A 30 -10.74 -7.93 12.31
N VAL A 31 -11.09 -6.76 11.79
CA VAL A 31 -11.47 -6.57 10.38
C VAL A 31 -10.36 -5.77 9.68
N MET A 32 -9.78 -6.36 8.64
CA MET A 32 -8.73 -5.76 7.82
C MET A 32 -9.29 -5.35 6.46
N ALA A 33 -9.34 -4.05 6.17
CA ALA A 33 -9.72 -3.56 4.85
C ALA A 33 -8.61 -3.79 3.81
N GLY A 34 -9.00 -4.20 2.60
CA GLY A 34 -8.06 -4.49 1.53
C GLY A 34 -8.44 -3.85 0.19
N ALA A 35 -8.56 -4.67 -0.83
CA ALA A 35 -9.02 -4.30 -2.17
C ALA A 35 -9.85 -5.45 -2.77
N SER A 36 -9.97 -5.52 -4.10
CA SER A 36 -10.69 -6.60 -4.76
C SER A 36 -10.18 -7.99 -4.36
N PRO A 37 -11.06 -8.99 -4.23
CA PRO A 37 -10.66 -10.36 -3.94
C PRO A 37 -9.72 -10.94 -5.01
N GLY A 38 -8.91 -11.94 -4.64
CA GLY A 38 -8.03 -12.68 -5.56
C GLY A 38 -6.70 -12.00 -5.91
N GLY A 39 -6.47 -10.76 -5.45
CA GLY A 39 -5.18 -10.07 -5.58
C GLY A 39 -4.22 -10.34 -4.42
N LEU A 40 -2.99 -9.81 -4.52
CA LEU A 40 -1.97 -9.96 -3.47
C LEU A 40 -2.47 -9.48 -2.10
N TRP A 41 -3.27 -8.43 -2.04
CA TRP A 41 -3.80 -7.89 -0.79
C TRP A 41 -4.73 -8.88 -0.06
N SER A 42 -5.54 -9.67 -0.79
CA SER A 42 -6.36 -10.70 -0.16
C SER A 42 -5.52 -11.87 0.39
N LEU A 43 -4.42 -12.21 -0.27
CA LEU A 43 -3.45 -13.18 0.23
C LEU A 43 -2.72 -12.64 1.47
N LEU A 44 -2.36 -11.35 1.48
CA LEU A 44 -1.79 -10.69 2.66
C LEU A 44 -2.75 -10.74 3.85
N GLY A 45 -4.05 -10.54 3.63
CA GLY A 45 -5.05 -10.70 4.70
C GLY A 45 -4.99 -12.08 5.34
N ALA A 46 -4.91 -13.13 4.53
CA ALA A 46 -4.75 -14.50 5.03
C ALA A 46 -3.40 -14.71 5.75
N GLY A 47 -2.33 -14.09 5.27
CA GLY A 47 -1.02 -14.14 5.93
C GLY A 47 -1.01 -13.44 7.28
N VAL A 48 -1.66 -12.28 7.39
CA VAL A 48 -1.80 -11.54 8.65
C VAL A 48 -2.65 -12.33 9.65
N ASP A 49 -3.75 -12.96 9.21
CA ASP A 49 -4.55 -13.85 10.07
C ASP A 49 -3.71 -15.01 10.62
N LYS A 50 -2.95 -15.69 9.77
CA LYS A 50 -2.04 -16.77 10.19
C LYS A 50 -0.98 -16.28 11.19
N ALA A 51 -0.33 -15.15 10.90
CA ALA A 51 0.68 -14.57 11.79
C ALA A 51 0.10 -14.21 13.17
N MET A 52 -1.13 -13.67 13.20
CA MET A 52 -1.85 -13.39 14.45
C MET A 52 -2.16 -14.67 15.22
N ARG A 53 -2.72 -15.69 14.56
CA ARG A 53 -3.06 -16.98 15.20
C ARG A 53 -1.85 -17.72 15.72
N ALA A 54 -0.71 -17.62 15.07
CA ALA A 54 0.51 -18.26 15.53
C ALA A 54 1.01 -17.73 16.88
N SER A 55 0.76 -16.44 17.17
CA SER A 55 1.05 -15.84 18.49
C SER A 55 -0.13 -15.89 19.45
N TYR A 56 -1.35 -15.80 18.94
CA TYR A 56 -2.59 -15.68 19.70
C TYR A 56 -3.65 -16.61 19.08
N PRO A 57 -3.76 -17.88 19.54
CA PRO A 57 -4.58 -18.91 18.86
C PRO A 57 -6.07 -18.55 18.68
N ASN A 58 -6.61 -17.71 19.56
CA ASN A 58 -8.01 -17.24 19.48
C ASN A 58 -8.18 -16.00 18.58
N ALA A 59 -7.08 -15.36 18.15
CA ALA A 59 -7.17 -14.18 17.32
C ALA A 59 -7.64 -14.55 15.91
N THR A 60 -8.44 -13.68 15.30
CA THR A 60 -8.90 -13.80 13.93
C THR A 60 -8.76 -12.48 13.20
N VAL A 61 -8.34 -12.51 11.94
CA VAL A 61 -8.32 -11.34 11.06
C VAL A 61 -9.16 -11.62 9.82
N THR A 62 -10.31 -10.98 9.74
CA THR A 62 -11.21 -11.10 8.60
C THR A 62 -10.83 -10.08 7.53
N TYR A 63 -10.45 -10.55 6.35
CA TYR A 63 -10.21 -9.67 5.20
C TYR A 63 -11.52 -9.13 4.63
N GLN A 64 -11.67 -7.83 4.57
CA GLN A 64 -12.81 -7.14 3.99
C GLN A 64 -12.43 -6.52 2.64
N PRO A 65 -13.02 -6.97 1.52
CA PRO A 65 -12.86 -6.30 0.23
C PRO A 65 -13.31 -4.84 0.27
N SER A 66 -12.62 -3.98 -0.47
CA SER A 66 -12.93 -2.55 -0.55
C SER A 66 -12.56 -1.96 -1.91
N GLY A 67 -12.70 -0.64 -2.05
CA GLY A 67 -12.24 0.14 -3.20
C GLY A 67 -10.73 0.38 -3.25
N GLY A 68 -9.94 -0.17 -2.31
CA GLY A 68 -8.49 0.05 -2.20
C GLY A 68 -8.10 1.11 -1.18
N GLY A 69 -6.83 1.55 -1.21
CA GLY A 69 -6.25 2.36 -0.14
C GLY A 69 -6.97 3.67 0.15
N PHE A 70 -7.46 4.37 -0.87
CA PHE A 70 -8.25 5.59 -0.64
C PHE A 70 -9.55 5.32 0.15
N ALA A 71 -10.27 4.23 -0.18
CA ALA A 71 -11.46 3.83 0.57
C ALA A 71 -11.09 3.33 1.97
N ASN A 72 -9.96 2.63 2.10
CA ASN A 72 -9.47 2.11 3.38
C ASN A 72 -9.14 3.24 4.35
N ALA A 73 -8.51 4.34 3.90
CA ALA A 73 -8.25 5.49 4.74
C ALA A 73 -9.52 6.03 5.42
N ALA A 74 -10.61 6.16 4.68
CA ALA A 74 -11.88 6.62 5.22
C ALA A 74 -12.49 5.61 6.22
N GLN A 75 -12.39 4.31 5.93
CA GLN A 75 -12.90 3.26 6.83
C GLN A 75 -12.10 3.17 8.12
N ILE A 76 -10.76 3.23 8.04
CA ILE A 76 -9.86 3.24 9.19
C ILE A 76 -10.09 4.49 10.05
N SER A 77 -10.12 5.67 9.41
CA SER A 77 -10.33 6.94 10.09
C SER A 77 -11.65 6.99 10.86
N SER A 78 -12.74 6.42 10.30
CA SER A 78 -14.05 6.33 10.93
C SER A 78 -14.26 5.08 11.80
N LYS A 79 -13.21 4.28 12.04
CA LYS A 79 -13.24 3.04 12.84
C LYS A 79 -14.27 2.00 12.36
N LYS A 80 -14.60 2.00 11.05
CA LYS A 80 -15.46 0.96 10.43
C LYS A 80 -14.73 -0.36 10.25
N VAL A 81 -13.40 -0.30 10.19
CA VAL A 81 -12.49 -1.45 10.21
C VAL A 81 -11.40 -1.16 11.24
N ASP A 82 -10.71 -2.19 11.68
CA ASP A 82 -9.66 -2.04 12.68
C ASP A 82 -8.38 -1.50 12.06
N PHE A 83 -7.99 -2.05 10.92
CA PHE A 83 -6.83 -1.61 10.15
C PHE A 83 -7.04 -1.98 8.67
N GLY A 84 -6.10 -1.59 7.81
CA GLY A 84 -6.21 -1.89 6.39
C GLY A 84 -4.93 -1.65 5.63
N LEU A 85 -4.90 -2.12 4.38
CA LEU A 85 -3.79 -1.88 3.46
C LEU A 85 -3.96 -0.55 2.75
N MET A 86 -2.86 0.19 2.68
CA MET A 86 -2.72 1.42 1.90
C MET A 86 -1.33 1.44 1.25
N HIS A 87 -1.21 2.15 0.14
CA HIS A 87 0.12 2.53 -0.34
C HIS A 87 0.59 3.83 0.33
N ASP A 88 1.91 4.02 0.38
CA ASP A 88 2.57 5.21 0.88
C ASP A 88 1.98 6.51 0.32
N ALA A 89 1.84 6.60 -1.01
CA ALA A 89 1.24 7.74 -1.68
C ALA A 89 -0.23 7.98 -1.27
N GLU A 90 -1.04 6.93 -1.14
CA GLU A 90 -2.44 7.06 -0.69
C GLU A 90 -2.51 7.60 0.74
N ALA A 91 -1.62 7.13 1.62
CA ALA A 91 -1.54 7.60 2.99
C ALA A 91 -1.08 9.07 3.08
N LYS A 92 -0.10 9.47 2.27
CA LYS A 92 0.35 10.87 2.20
C LYS A 92 -0.76 11.80 1.67
N ILE A 93 -1.44 11.41 0.57
CA ILE A 93 -2.58 12.14 0.00
C ILE A 93 -3.69 12.29 1.04
N ALA A 94 -4.02 11.22 1.77
CA ALA A 94 -5.00 11.25 2.84
C ALA A 94 -4.59 12.22 3.97
N ALA A 95 -3.35 12.17 4.41
CA ALA A 95 -2.82 13.06 5.44
C ALA A 95 -2.81 14.53 5.03
N GLN A 96 -2.62 14.82 3.74
CA GLN A 96 -2.66 16.17 3.18
C GLN A 96 -4.08 16.66 2.89
N GLY A 97 -5.06 15.77 2.77
CA GLY A 97 -6.45 16.11 2.44
C GLY A 97 -6.64 16.59 1.00
N THR A 98 -5.74 16.18 0.10
CA THR A 98 -5.87 16.46 -1.33
C THR A 98 -6.76 15.43 -2.02
N ASP A 99 -7.18 15.71 -3.27
CA ASP A 99 -8.07 14.81 -4.02
C ASP A 99 -7.67 13.32 -3.91
N PRO A 100 -8.58 12.41 -3.57
CA PRO A 100 -10.06 12.54 -3.53
C PRO A 100 -10.66 13.02 -2.20
N TYR A 101 -9.86 13.45 -1.23
CA TYR A 101 -10.35 13.94 0.05
C TYR A 101 -10.62 15.45 0.02
N LYS A 102 -11.56 15.90 0.87
CA LYS A 102 -11.91 17.32 1.01
C LYS A 102 -11.19 17.99 2.19
N SER A 103 -10.57 17.21 3.04
CA SER A 103 -9.86 17.66 4.22
C SER A 103 -8.84 16.60 4.67
N PRO A 104 -7.78 17.00 5.41
CA PRO A 104 -6.79 16.08 5.95
C PRO A 104 -7.38 14.99 6.84
N ILE A 105 -6.92 13.76 6.68
CA ILE A 105 -7.19 12.64 7.58
C ILE A 105 -5.95 12.47 8.47
N THR A 106 -6.00 13.03 9.67
CA THR A 106 -4.84 13.17 10.56
C THR A 106 -4.66 12.00 11.54
N ASN A 107 -5.67 11.12 11.65
CA ASN A 107 -5.70 10.00 12.59
C ASN A 107 -5.27 8.66 11.98
N LEU A 108 -4.53 8.67 10.87
CA LEU A 108 -3.91 7.47 10.31
C LEU A 108 -2.49 7.29 10.86
N ARG A 109 -2.13 6.04 11.20
CA ARG A 109 -0.79 5.66 11.64
C ARG A 109 -0.33 4.40 10.91
N ALA A 110 0.93 4.39 10.49
CA ALA A 110 1.55 3.19 9.95
C ALA A 110 1.74 2.14 11.05
N MET A 111 1.53 0.87 10.71
CA MET A 111 1.81 -0.24 11.59
C MET A 111 2.97 -1.08 11.06
N ALA A 112 2.95 -1.49 9.80
CA ALA A 112 4.01 -2.26 9.18
C ALA A 112 4.03 -2.09 7.66
N VAL A 113 5.21 -1.95 7.07
CA VAL A 113 5.37 -2.13 5.62
C VAL A 113 5.22 -3.61 5.29
N MET A 114 4.41 -3.91 4.28
CA MET A 114 4.17 -5.26 3.81
C MET A 114 4.99 -5.59 2.55
N TYR A 115 5.24 -4.60 1.70
CA TYR A 115 6.15 -4.67 0.57
C TYR A 115 6.47 -3.28 0.02
N ASN A 116 7.61 -3.16 -0.69
CA ASN A 116 8.09 -1.91 -1.30
C ASN A 116 8.51 -2.09 -2.77
N PHE A 117 7.98 -3.11 -3.44
CA PHE A 117 8.46 -3.56 -4.75
C PHE A 117 7.38 -3.54 -5.86
N ALA A 118 6.31 -2.73 -5.70
CA ALA A 118 5.37 -2.52 -6.80
C ALA A 118 5.98 -1.51 -7.78
N ALA A 119 6.83 -2.01 -8.68
CA ALA A 119 7.55 -1.24 -9.68
C ALA A 119 6.59 -0.57 -10.66
N PHE A 120 6.86 0.69 -10.99
CA PHE A 120 6.24 1.35 -12.12
C PHE A 120 6.86 0.81 -13.41
N GLN A 121 6.04 0.23 -14.28
CA GLN A 121 6.46 -0.48 -15.48
C GLN A 121 5.75 0.08 -16.72
N PRO A 122 6.20 1.22 -17.24
CA PRO A 122 5.67 1.80 -18.46
C PRO A 122 6.27 1.09 -19.68
N MET A 123 5.42 0.50 -20.50
CA MET A 123 5.86 -0.23 -21.69
C MET A 123 5.12 0.28 -22.93
N VAL A 124 5.85 0.45 -24.04
CA VAL A 124 5.30 0.79 -25.35
C VAL A 124 5.56 -0.35 -26.33
N THR A 125 4.65 -0.58 -27.28
CA THR A 125 4.90 -1.58 -28.33
C THR A 125 6.08 -1.16 -29.20
N LYS A 126 6.92 -2.14 -29.57
CA LYS A 126 8.07 -1.87 -30.43
C LYS A 126 7.64 -1.28 -31.78
N ASP A 127 6.53 -1.75 -32.35
CA ASP A 127 5.97 -1.23 -33.61
C ASP A 127 5.65 0.27 -33.53
N PHE A 128 5.04 0.72 -32.42
CA PHE A 128 4.76 2.15 -32.22
C PHE A 128 6.06 2.94 -31.99
N ALA A 129 6.94 2.41 -31.16
CA ALA A 129 8.24 3.03 -30.87
C ALA A 129 9.05 3.24 -32.15
N ASP A 130 9.17 2.21 -32.99
CA ASP A 130 9.90 2.27 -34.24
C ASP A 130 9.22 3.23 -35.25
N LYS A 131 7.91 3.14 -35.41
CA LYS A 131 7.13 3.96 -36.36
C LYS A 131 7.29 5.46 -36.09
N TYR A 132 7.25 5.84 -34.82
CA TYR A 132 7.33 7.25 -34.43
C TYR A 132 8.71 7.65 -33.87
N GLY A 133 9.66 6.72 -33.81
CA GLY A 133 11.00 6.95 -33.26
C GLY A 133 10.97 7.31 -31.78
N ILE A 134 10.14 6.62 -30.97
CA ILE A 134 9.96 6.88 -29.54
C ILE A 134 10.92 6.02 -28.73
N SER A 135 11.81 6.66 -27.98
CA SER A 135 12.68 6.01 -27.00
C SER A 135 12.56 6.61 -25.60
N SER A 136 11.88 7.76 -25.49
CA SER A 136 11.71 8.52 -24.25
C SER A 136 10.35 9.23 -24.21
N TYR A 137 9.98 9.76 -23.06
CA TYR A 137 8.79 10.61 -22.91
C TYR A 137 8.98 11.96 -23.62
N GLU A 138 10.21 12.44 -23.67
CA GLU A 138 10.59 13.66 -24.42
C GLU A 138 10.32 13.48 -25.91
N ASP A 139 10.65 12.31 -26.49
CA ASP A 139 10.31 11.98 -27.88
C ASP A 139 8.80 11.96 -28.10
N LEU A 140 8.04 11.31 -27.17
CA LEU A 140 6.59 11.24 -27.24
C LEU A 140 5.97 12.63 -27.33
N LYS A 141 6.47 13.57 -26.50
CA LYS A 141 6.04 14.97 -26.49
C LYS A 141 6.45 15.74 -27.73
N ALA A 142 7.73 15.67 -28.09
CA ALA A 142 8.27 16.44 -29.20
C ALA A 142 7.62 16.07 -30.54
N LYS A 143 7.34 14.79 -30.73
CA LYS A 143 6.73 14.25 -31.96
C LYS A 143 5.21 14.27 -31.93
N LYS A 144 4.61 14.61 -30.79
CA LYS A 144 3.15 14.58 -30.61
C LYS A 144 2.54 13.27 -31.12
N ALA A 145 3.18 12.14 -30.77
CA ALA A 145 2.83 10.84 -31.31
C ALA A 145 1.44 10.40 -30.77
N PRO A 146 0.51 9.93 -31.63
CA PRO A 146 -0.88 9.64 -31.29
C PRO A 146 -1.02 8.30 -30.55
N VAL A 147 -0.47 8.21 -29.36
CA VAL A 147 -0.39 6.98 -28.56
C VAL A 147 -1.77 6.58 -28.00
N ARG A 148 -2.14 5.31 -28.19
CA ARG A 148 -3.28 4.70 -27.50
C ARG A 148 -2.80 4.18 -26.15
N LEU A 149 -3.00 5.00 -25.10
CA LEU A 149 -2.48 4.77 -23.77
C LEU A 149 -3.47 4.00 -22.91
N ILE A 150 -3.01 2.92 -22.27
CA ILE A 150 -3.78 2.16 -21.27
C ILE A 150 -3.24 2.50 -19.88
N LEU A 151 -4.09 3.04 -19.04
CA LEU A 151 -3.86 3.36 -17.64
C LEU A 151 -4.66 2.43 -16.73
N ASN A 152 -4.25 2.32 -15.47
CA ASN A 152 -5.09 1.65 -14.47
C ASN A 152 -6.41 2.42 -14.27
N LYS A 153 -7.37 1.82 -13.58
CA LYS A 153 -8.68 2.43 -13.31
C LYS A 153 -8.51 3.78 -12.59
N ARG A 154 -9.34 4.75 -12.95
CA ARG A 154 -9.43 6.01 -12.21
C ARG A 154 -9.70 5.75 -10.72
N GLY A 155 -9.11 6.53 -9.84
CA GLY A 155 -9.18 6.32 -8.39
C GLY A 155 -8.26 5.19 -7.87
N ASN A 156 -7.37 4.65 -8.71
CA ASN A 156 -6.29 3.76 -8.30
C ASN A 156 -4.96 4.52 -8.29
N ILE A 157 -4.14 4.31 -7.28
CA ILE A 157 -2.86 5.03 -7.12
C ILE A 157 -1.90 4.80 -8.28
N ALA A 158 -1.93 3.63 -8.95
CA ALA A 158 -1.12 3.39 -10.14
C ALA A 158 -1.54 4.29 -11.32
N HIS A 159 -2.84 4.63 -11.45
CA HIS A 159 -3.29 5.65 -12.40
C HIS A 159 -2.74 7.02 -12.03
N ASN A 160 -2.87 7.43 -10.77
CA ASN A 160 -2.40 8.75 -10.32
C ASN A 160 -0.89 8.90 -10.53
N GLN A 161 -0.09 7.87 -10.22
CA GLN A 161 1.36 7.91 -10.45
C GLN A 161 1.72 8.00 -11.94
N ALA A 162 1.00 7.28 -12.81
CA ALA A 162 1.22 7.38 -14.25
C ALA A 162 0.92 8.79 -14.78
N VAL A 163 -0.16 9.41 -14.31
CA VAL A 163 -0.52 10.80 -14.66
C VAL A 163 0.53 11.79 -14.15
N GLU A 164 1.03 11.62 -12.91
CA GLU A 164 2.11 12.45 -12.36
C GLU A 164 3.43 12.30 -13.13
N VAL A 165 3.78 11.10 -13.56
CA VAL A 165 4.96 10.88 -14.42
C VAL A 165 4.79 11.61 -15.73
N LEU A 166 3.66 11.48 -16.42
CA LEU A 166 3.37 12.22 -17.65
C LEU A 166 3.44 13.74 -17.43
N ALA A 167 2.79 14.23 -16.37
CA ALA A 167 2.79 15.67 -16.01
C ALA A 167 4.21 16.18 -15.70
N ALA A 168 5.06 15.38 -15.09
CA ALA A 168 6.45 15.74 -14.81
C ALA A 168 7.28 15.92 -16.10
N TYR A 169 6.93 15.20 -17.18
CA TYR A 169 7.47 15.41 -18.54
C TYR A 169 6.73 16.53 -19.30
N GLY A 170 5.71 17.15 -18.69
CA GLY A 170 4.88 18.19 -19.32
C GLY A 170 3.97 17.61 -20.40
N ILE A 171 3.41 16.43 -20.17
CA ILE A 171 2.41 15.78 -21.01
C ILE A 171 1.13 15.63 -20.19
N SER A 172 0.04 16.22 -20.63
CA SER A 172 -1.29 15.97 -20.06
C SER A 172 -2.02 14.87 -20.85
N LEU A 173 -3.05 14.28 -20.23
CA LEU A 173 -3.91 13.33 -20.96
C LEU A 173 -4.63 14.01 -22.14
N LYS A 174 -4.97 15.31 -22.00
CA LYS A 174 -5.55 16.11 -23.08
C LYS A 174 -4.58 16.32 -24.23
N ASP A 175 -3.28 16.46 -23.97
CA ASP A 175 -2.28 16.54 -25.02
C ASP A 175 -2.27 15.27 -25.86
N ILE A 176 -2.25 14.09 -25.22
CA ILE A 176 -2.32 12.80 -25.91
C ILE A 176 -3.55 12.71 -26.82
N GLU A 177 -4.73 13.09 -26.30
CA GLU A 177 -5.96 13.12 -27.10
C GLU A 177 -5.86 14.13 -28.26
N SER A 178 -5.30 15.31 -28.03
CA SER A 178 -5.11 16.34 -29.06
C SER A 178 -4.14 15.92 -30.17
N TRP A 179 -3.20 15.00 -29.87
CA TRP A 179 -2.28 14.42 -30.84
C TRP A 179 -2.93 13.30 -31.69
N GLY A 180 -4.21 12.99 -31.46
CA GLY A 180 -4.94 11.91 -32.11
C GLY A 180 -4.80 10.57 -31.42
N GLY A 181 -4.24 10.53 -30.21
CA GLY A 181 -4.20 9.36 -29.34
C GLY A 181 -5.50 9.12 -28.59
N SER A 182 -5.50 8.15 -27.71
CA SER A 182 -6.66 7.83 -26.86
C SER A 182 -6.24 7.31 -25.50
N ILE A 183 -7.13 7.46 -24.50
CA ILE A 183 -6.89 6.97 -23.13
C ILE A 183 -7.92 5.90 -22.79
N GLN A 184 -7.44 4.73 -22.37
CA GLN A 184 -8.27 3.64 -21.89
C GLN A 184 -7.93 3.32 -20.42
N TYR A 185 -8.97 3.02 -19.63
CA TYR A 185 -8.82 2.73 -18.19
C TYR A 185 -9.19 1.30 -17.90
N SER A 186 -8.22 0.49 -17.46
CA SER A 186 -8.46 -0.93 -17.19
C SER A 186 -7.58 -1.43 -16.04
N GLY A 187 -8.06 -2.43 -15.30
CA GLY A 187 -7.20 -3.18 -14.35
C GLY A 187 -6.27 -4.12 -15.10
N SER A 188 -5.27 -4.68 -14.40
CA SER A 188 -4.17 -5.45 -15.01
C SER A 188 -4.62 -6.53 -16.00
N LYS A 189 -5.68 -7.32 -15.68
CA LYS A 189 -6.20 -8.34 -16.60
C LYS A 189 -6.77 -7.73 -17.89
N GLY A 190 -7.64 -6.73 -17.77
CA GLY A 190 -8.21 -6.08 -18.95
C GLY A 190 -7.18 -5.31 -19.77
N SER A 191 -6.14 -4.75 -19.14
CA SER A 191 -5.02 -4.12 -19.87
C SER A 191 -4.28 -5.15 -20.74
N VAL A 192 -4.07 -6.37 -20.24
CA VAL A 192 -3.50 -7.47 -21.03
C VAL A 192 -4.37 -7.78 -22.26
N GLU A 193 -5.69 -7.91 -22.08
CA GLU A 193 -6.61 -8.18 -23.19
C GLU A 193 -6.59 -7.04 -24.24
N LEU A 194 -6.61 -5.78 -23.80
CA LEU A 194 -6.52 -4.63 -24.69
C LEU A 194 -5.22 -4.65 -25.51
N MET A 195 -4.09 -4.96 -24.86
CA MET A 195 -2.79 -5.07 -25.55
C MET A 195 -2.77 -6.23 -26.54
N LYS A 196 -3.20 -7.42 -26.13
CA LYS A 196 -3.27 -8.62 -27.00
C LYS A 196 -4.15 -8.39 -28.23
N ASN A 197 -5.24 -7.66 -28.07
CA ASN A 197 -6.15 -7.30 -29.16
C ASN A 197 -5.67 -6.10 -29.98
N ARG A 198 -4.44 -5.62 -29.79
CA ARG A 198 -3.87 -4.47 -30.50
C ARG A 198 -4.69 -3.17 -30.34
N GLN A 199 -5.38 -3.02 -29.22
CA GLN A 199 -6.20 -1.84 -28.90
C GLN A 199 -5.44 -0.76 -28.11
N GLY A 200 -4.18 -1.02 -27.75
CA GLY A 200 -3.27 -0.08 -27.08
C GLY A 200 -1.88 -0.12 -27.66
N ASP A 201 -1.18 0.98 -27.58
CA ASP A 201 0.23 1.10 -27.96
C ASP A 201 1.15 1.18 -26.75
N MET A 202 0.66 1.74 -25.64
CA MET A 202 1.41 1.91 -24.40
C MET A 202 0.55 1.51 -23.18
N VAL A 203 1.17 0.83 -22.23
CA VAL A 203 0.56 0.51 -20.93
C VAL A 203 1.45 0.99 -19.80
N MET A 204 0.85 1.62 -18.79
CA MET A 204 1.55 2.11 -17.59
C MET A 204 0.86 1.56 -16.35
N ASN A 205 1.62 0.84 -15.52
CA ASN A 205 1.08 0.24 -14.29
C ASN A 205 2.15 0.08 -13.21
N ASN A 206 1.71 0.02 -11.94
CA ASN A 206 2.54 -0.35 -10.81
C ASN A 206 2.18 -1.77 -10.36
N ILE A 207 3.15 -2.66 -10.45
CA ILE A 207 2.98 -4.05 -10.05
C ILE A 207 4.34 -4.68 -9.79
N PHE A 208 4.41 -5.77 -9.01
CA PHE A 208 5.69 -6.41 -8.74
C PHE A 208 6.33 -6.99 -10.00
N VAL A 209 7.66 -6.96 -10.03
CA VAL A 209 8.46 -7.47 -11.15
C VAL A 209 8.17 -8.96 -11.38
N GLY A 210 7.93 -9.34 -12.64
CA GLY A 210 7.61 -10.72 -13.01
C GLY A 210 6.15 -11.12 -12.82
N HIS A 211 5.24 -10.15 -12.57
CA HIS A 211 3.80 -10.42 -12.52
C HIS A 211 3.29 -11.01 -13.83
N SER A 212 2.28 -11.92 -13.74
CA SER A 212 1.72 -12.61 -14.91
C SER A 212 1.26 -11.66 -16.00
N SER A 213 0.58 -10.58 -15.65
CA SER A 213 0.08 -9.61 -16.64
C SER A 213 1.21 -8.93 -17.45
N ILE A 214 2.36 -8.65 -16.84
CA ILE A 214 3.52 -8.13 -17.56
C ILE A 214 4.09 -9.20 -18.49
N ARG A 215 4.28 -10.43 -17.98
CA ARG A 215 4.79 -11.54 -18.79
C ARG A 215 3.87 -11.89 -19.95
N GLU A 216 2.55 -11.88 -19.75
CA GLU A 216 1.58 -12.13 -20.81
C GLU A 216 1.67 -11.08 -21.93
N VAL A 217 1.81 -9.79 -21.61
CA VAL A 217 2.03 -8.75 -22.63
C VAL A 217 3.34 -8.98 -23.36
N LEU A 218 4.44 -9.20 -22.63
CA LEU A 218 5.77 -9.44 -23.23
C LEU A 218 5.82 -10.69 -24.13
N ASN A 219 5.07 -11.73 -23.76
CA ASN A 219 4.98 -12.96 -24.56
C ASN A 219 4.09 -12.80 -25.80
N SER A 220 3.20 -11.79 -25.83
CA SER A 220 2.23 -11.62 -26.93
C SER A 220 2.71 -10.66 -28.02
N MET A 221 3.67 -9.79 -27.71
CA MET A 221 4.21 -8.83 -28.68
C MET A 221 5.53 -8.22 -28.23
N PRO A 222 6.38 -7.76 -29.16
CA PRO A 222 7.59 -7.00 -28.84
C PRO A 222 7.23 -5.69 -28.15
N MET A 223 7.88 -5.43 -27.00
CA MET A 223 7.70 -4.23 -26.20
C MET A 223 9.04 -3.54 -25.92
N VAL A 224 8.98 -2.27 -25.58
CA VAL A 224 10.09 -1.46 -25.06
C VAL A 224 9.67 -0.91 -23.69
N MET A 225 10.52 -1.07 -22.67
CA MET A 225 10.32 -0.44 -21.36
C MET A 225 10.75 1.02 -21.47
N MET A 226 9.85 1.95 -21.14
CA MET A 226 10.14 3.38 -21.22
C MET A 226 10.94 3.83 -20.01
N PRO A 227 12.11 4.47 -20.19
CA PRO A 227 12.91 4.95 -19.07
C PRO A 227 12.25 6.15 -18.39
N VAL A 228 12.31 6.20 -17.07
CA VAL A 228 11.92 7.38 -16.27
C VAL A 228 13.19 8.04 -15.77
N SER A 229 13.45 9.28 -16.19
CA SER A 229 14.67 10.00 -15.83
C SER A 229 14.80 10.20 -14.32
N GLN A 230 16.04 10.34 -13.80
CA GLN A 230 16.26 10.55 -12.36
C GLN A 230 15.51 11.78 -11.85
N ALA A 231 15.59 12.89 -12.57
CA ALA A 231 14.91 14.14 -12.20
C ALA A 231 13.38 13.96 -12.07
N VAL A 232 12.77 13.18 -12.97
CA VAL A 232 11.33 12.87 -12.89
C VAL A 232 11.02 11.92 -11.74
N ARG A 233 11.85 10.90 -11.51
CA ARG A 233 11.68 10.01 -10.35
C ARG A 233 11.74 10.80 -9.03
N ASP A 234 12.71 11.69 -8.88
CA ASP A 234 12.86 12.52 -7.67
C ASP A 234 11.66 13.46 -7.48
N LYS A 235 11.22 14.12 -8.56
CA LYS A 235 10.06 15.01 -8.55
C LYS A 235 8.79 14.27 -8.13
N VAL A 236 8.49 13.13 -8.76
CA VAL A 236 7.28 12.34 -8.48
C VAL A 236 7.34 11.71 -7.09
N SER A 237 8.49 11.16 -6.68
CA SER A 237 8.70 10.66 -5.33
C SER A 237 8.46 11.74 -4.27
N GLY A 238 9.00 12.93 -4.47
CA GLY A 238 8.79 14.06 -3.56
C GLY A 238 7.34 14.49 -3.46
N ALA A 239 6.64 14.61 -4.61
CA ALA A 239 5.26 15.03 -4.66
C ALA A 239 4.31 13.98 -4.04
N MET A 240 4.44 12.73 -4.44
CA MET A 240 3.53 11.65 -4.04
C MET A 240 3.96 10.90 -2.77
N GLY A 241 5.22 11.01 -2.33
CA GLY A 241 5.77 10.20 -1.23
C GLY A 241 6.04 8.74 -1.61
N THR A 242 6.19 8.45 -2.89
CA THR A 242 6.48 7.10 -3.38
C THR A 242 7.96 6.77 -3.30
N GLY A 243 8.28 5.47 -3.23
CA GLY A 243 9.65 5.00 -3.29
C GLY A 243 10.23 4.97 -4.71
N GLN A 244 11.50 4.62 -4.79
CA GLN A 244 12.20 4.28 -6.03
C GLN A 244 12.81 2.88 -5.90
N MET A 245 12.96 2.19 -7.01
CA MET A 245 13.61 0.89 -7.07
C MET A 245 14.31 0.67 -8.41
N VAL A 246 15.05 -0.41 -8.50
CA VAL A 246 15.65 -0.88 -9.75
C VAL A 246 14.98 -2.19 -10.15
N ILE A 247 14.48 -2.29 -11.38
CA ILE A 247 14.11 -3.56 -12.00
C ILE A 247 15.40 -4.18 -12.50
N PRO A 248 15.82 -5.36 -11.99
CA PRO A 248 17.05 -6.00 -12.45
C PRO A 248 17.01 -6.29 -13.96
N GLY A 249 18.09 -6.03 -14.68
CA GLY A 249 18.17 -6.25 -16.13
C GLY A 249 17.80 -7.67 -16.58
N LYS A 250 18.10 -8.68 -15.73
CA LYS A 250 17.72 -10.08 -15.95
C LYS A 250 16.24 -10.41 -15.71
N ALA A 251 15.43 -9.45 -15.27
CA ALA A 251 14.02 -9.68 -14.96
C ALA A 251 13.15 -9.90 -16.21
N TYR A 252 13.53 -9.23 -17.31
CA TYR A 252 12.85 -9.29 -18.59
C TYR A 252 13.86 -9.20 -19.74
N ASP A 253 13.69 -10.01 -20.78
CA ASP A 253 14.57 -10.07 -21.95
C ASP A 253 14.62 -8.75 -22.77
N ILE A 254 13.62 -7.88 -22.57
CA ILE A 254 13.56 -6.56 -23.22
C ILE A 254 14.47 -5.51 -22.56
N LEU A 255 15.08 -5.83 -21.42
CA LEU A 255 15.98 -4.91 -20.71
C LEU A 255 17.43 -5.19 -21.09
N SER A 256 18.16 -4.15 -21.50
CA SER A 256 19.60 -4.21 -21.77
C SER A 256 20.49 -4.13 -20.51
N GLY A 257 19.89 -3.82 -19.36
CA GLY A 257 20.56 -3.63 -18.09
C GLY A 257 19.55 -3.27 -16.99
N ASP A 258 20.05 -2.92 -15.83
CA ASP A 258 19.26 -2.49 -14.71
C ASP A 258 18.42 -1.26 -15.06
N HIS A 259 17.14 -1.27 -14.68
CA HIS A 259 16.17 -0.24 -15.06
C HIS A 259 15.61 0.47 -13.81
N PRO A 260 16.17 1.65 -13.45
CA PRO A 260 15.67 2.45 -12.34
C PRO A 260 14.26 2.98 -12.60
N THR A 261 13.37 2.86 -11.62
CA THR A 261 11.97 3.28 -11.73
C THR A 261 11.39 3.71 -10.39
N LEU A 262 10.13 4.13 -10.39
CA LEU A 262 9.34 4.42 -9.19
C LEU A 262 8.78 3.12 -8.60
N ALA A 263 8.45 3.15 -7.31
CA ALA A 263 7.83 2.03 -6.62
C ALA A 263 6.75 2.51 -5.66
N LEU A 264 5.69 1.73 -5.51
CA LEU A 264 4.72 1.90 -4.43
C LEU A 264 5.05 0.94 -3.30
N THR A 265 4.96 1.45 -2.07
CA THR A 265 5.12 0.70 -0.83
C THR A 265 3.74 0.45 -0.23
N ALA A 266 3.37 -0.81 -0.03
CA ALA A 266 2.13 -1.13 0.69
C ALA A 266 2.41 -1.34 2.17
N MET A 267 1.55 -0.80 3.01
CA MET A 267 1.65 -0.90 4.46
C MET A 267 0.30 -1.15 5.11
N LEU A 268 0.33 -1.77 6.27
CA LEU A 268 -0.81 -1.81 7.19
C LEU A 268 -0.89 -0.45 7.90
N VAL A 269 -2.10 0.11 7.88
CA VAL A 269 -2.43 1.39 8.50
C VAL A 269 -3.56 1.18 9.50
N ILE A 270 -3.49 1.86 10.63
CA ILE A 270 -4.44 1.76 11.73
C ILE A 270 -4.85 3.16 12.21
N ASN A 271 -5.94 3.24 12.97
CA ASN A 271 -6.36 4.51 13.56
C ASN A 271 -5.46 4.90 14.76
N ALA A 272 -5.12 6.18 14.85
CA ALA A 272 -4.27 6.72 15.92
C ALA A 272 -4.82 6.53 17.34
N ASP A 273 -6.15 6.41 17.48
CA ASP A 273 -6.80 6.23 18.77
C ASP A 273 -6.91 4.74 19.19
N THR A 274 -6.40 3.81 18.40
CA THR A 274 -6.27 2.41 18.83
C THR A 274 -5.29 2.34 19.99
N SER A 275 -5.53 1.48 20.98
CA SER A 275 -4.65 1.42 22.14
C SER A 275 -3.24 0.96 21.77
N ASP A 276 -2.22 1.52 22.43
CA ASP A 276 -0.82 1.15 22.22
C ASP A 276 -0.59 -0.35 22.45
N ASP A 277 -1.24 -0.94 23.46
CA ASP A 277 -1.10 -2.36 23.77
C ASP A 277 -1.69 -3.26 22.67
N GLU A 278 -2.81 -2.86 22.07
CA GLU A 278 -3.41 -3.60 20.94
C GLU A 278 -2.52 -3.56 19.71
N VAL A 279 -2.01 -2.37 19.33
CA VAL A 279 -1.13 -2.23 18.18
C VAL A 279 0.23 -2.89 18.43
N TYR A 280 0.75 -2.83 19.64
CA TYR A 280 1.95 -3.57 20.04
C TYR A 280 1.74 -5.09 19.88
N LYS A 281 0.61 -5.63 20.37
CA LYS A 281 0.24 -7.05 20.23
C LYS A 281 0.25 -7.48 18.75
N ILE A 282 -0.42 -6.73 17.88
CA ILE A 282 -0.50 -7.02 16.45
C ILE A 282 0.89 -6.95 15.83
N THR A 283 1.62 -5.86 16.03
CA THR A 283 2.94 -5.65 15.41
C THR A 283 3.94 -6.72 15.84
N LYS A 284 3.95 -7.08 17.12
CA LYS A 284 4.81 -8.14 17.66
C LYS A 284 4.51 -9.49 17.00
N ALA A 285 3.23 -9.83 16.78
CA ALA A 285 2.84 -11.06 16.07
C ALA A 285 3.32 -11.06 14.61
N LEU A 286 3.22 -9.93 13.90
CA LEU A 286 3.70 -9.81 12.52
C LEU A 286 5.23 -10.00 12.43
N ILE A 287 5.99 -9.40 13.35
CA ILE A 287 7.47 -9.54 13.41
C ILE A 287 7.85 -11.01 13.68
N ALA A 288 7.25 -11.62 14.71
CA ALA A 288 7.60 -12.98 15.14
C ALA A 288 7.23 -14.04 14.10
N ASN A 289 6.17 -13.81 13.33
CA ASN A 289 5.62 -14.79 12.39
C ASN A 289 5.65 -14.30 10.93
N VAL A 290 6.67 -13.53 10.56
CA VAL A 290 6.82 -13.00 9.20
C VAL A 290 6.79 -14.11 8.14
N GLY A 291 7.24 -15.33 8.47
CA GLY A 291 7.21 -16.51 7.61
C GLY A 291 5.80 -16.89 7.14
N GLU A 292 4.77 -16.69 7.97
CA GLU A 292 3.37 -16.92 7.59
C GLU A 292 2.91 -15.97 6.48
N ILE A 293 3.41 -14.73 6.51
CA ILE A 293 3.11 -13.72 5.50
C ILE A 293 3.94 -13.98 4.23
N GLN A 294 5.21 -14.37 4.36
CA GLN A 294 6.05 -14.76 3.22
C GLN A 294 5.47 -15.95 2.45
N GLY A 295 4.85 -16.89 3.16
CA GLY A 295 4.30 -18.11 2.60
C GLY A 295 3.08 -17.91 1.69
N VAL A 296 2.39 -16.75 1.72
CA VAL A 296 1.16 -16.56 0.94
C VAL A 296 1.40 -16.36 -0.56
N HIS A 297 2.58 -15.86 -0.95
CA HIS A 297 2.94 -15.66 -2.35
C HIS A 297 4.45 -15.52 -2.54
N LYS A 298 4.98 -16.03 -3.67
CA LYS A 298 6.43 -15.95 -3.96
C LYS A 298 7.03 -14.53 -3.90
N ALA A 299 6.26 -13.50 -4.28
CA ALA A 299 6.69 -12.11 -4.20
C ALA A 299 6.89 -11.64 -2.75
N MET A 300 6.24 -12.27 -1.77
CA MET A 300 6.34 -11.91 -0.36
C MET A 300 7.59 -12.47 0.33
N ARG A 301 8.36 -13.34 -0.32
CA ARG A 301 9.61 -13.90 0.25
C ARG A 301 10.66 -12.83 0.59
N ALA A 302 10.55 -11.65 -0.01
CA ALA A 302 11.43 -10.51 0.27
C ALA A 302 11.05 -9.75 1.56
N LEU A 303 9.85 -9.95 2.10
CA LEU A 303 9.43 -9.32 3.34
C LEU A 303 10.30 -9.81 4.50
N ASN A 304 10.82 -8.90 5.28
CA ASN A 304 11.55 -9.17 6.52
C ASN A 304 11.23 -8.09 7.56
N PRO A 305 11.57 -8.29 8.83
CA PRO A 305 11.28 -7.29 9.87
C PRO A 305 11.92 -5.92 9.61
N GLU A 306 13.12 -5.88 9.01
CA GLU A 306 13.81 -4.63 8.66
C GLU A 306 13.07 -3.84 7.59
N MET A 307 12.37 -4.52 6.68
CA MET A 307 11.52 -3.87 5.68
C MET A 307 10.27 -3.27 6.33
N MET A 308 9.71 -3.90 7.37
CA MET A 308 8.46 -3.44 8.00
C MET A 308 8.53 -2.01 8.53
N VAL A 309 9.74 -1.49 8.81
CA VAL A 309 9.97 -0.13 9.32
C VAL A 309 10.37 0.89 8.23
N LYS A 310 10.44 0.50 6.96
CA LYS A 310 10.96 1.32 5.86
C LYS A 310 9.85 2.11 5.15
N GLN A 311 9.31 3.14 5.82
CA GLN A 311 8.38 4.12 5.24
C GLN A 311 8.51 5.47 5.95
N ASN A 312 8.08 6.55 5.30
CA ASN A 312 8.06 7.91 5.82
C ASN A 312 6.81 8.71 5.40
N ALA A 313 5.80 8.03 4.88
CA ALA A 313 4.59 8.69 4.37
C ALA A 313 3.72 9.28 5.50
N ILE A 314 3.56 8.53 6.58
CA ILE A 314 2.83 8.93 7.79
C ILE A 314 3.54 8.40 9.05
N PRO A 315 3.32 9.00 10.23
CA PRO A 315 3.92 8.50 11.47
C PRO A 315 3.53 7.06 11.78
N PHE A 316 4.45 6.31 12.38
CA PHE A 316 4.12 5.01 12.97
C PHE A 316 3.25 5.18 14.23
N HIS A 317 2.42 4.18 14.51
CA HIS A 317 1.68 4.11 15.75
C HIS A 317 2.63 3.88 16.93
N PRO A 318 2.44 4.54 18.10
CA PRO A 318 3.32 4.35 19.26
C PRO A 318 3.47 2.90 19.69
N GLY A 319 2.38 2.11 19.69
CA GLY A 319 2.42 0.68 19.98
C GLY A 319 3.29 -0.12 19.00
N ALA A 320 3.26 0.25 17.70
CA ALA A 320 4.15 -0.37 16.70
C ALA A 320 5.61 0.02 16.94
N VAL A 321 5.90 1.29 17.23
CA VAL A 321 7.25 1.77 17.57
C VAL A 321 7.80 1.00 18.78
N LYS A 322 6.98 0.78 19.82
CA LYS A 322 7.37 -0.01 20.99
C LYS A 322 7.81 -1.43 20.60
N ALA A 323 7.00 -2.12 19.77
CA ALA A 323 7.31 -3.47 19.30
C ALA A 323 8.61 -3.52 18.48
N TYR A 324 8.82 -2.55 17.59
CA TYR A 324 10.02 -2.47 16.77
C TYR A 324 11.28 -2.16 17.58
N LYS A 325 11.20 -1.27 18.57
CA LYS A 325 12.32 -0.98 19.48
C LYS A 325 12.71 -2.22 20.30
N GLU A 326 11.73 -2.96 20.82
CA GLU A 326 11.97 -4.21 21.54
C GLU A 326 12.63 -5.27 20.64
N ALA A 327 12.32 -5.29 19.35
CA ALA A 327 12.93 -6.16 18.37
C ALA A 327 14.27 -5.65 17.80
N GLY A 328 14.77 -4.47 18.23
CA GLY A 328 16.02 -3.87 17.75
C GLY A 328 15.97 -3.34 16.32
N LEU A 329 14.79 -2.97 15.81
CA LEU A 329 14.55 -2.54 14.43
C LEU A 329 14.42 -1.00 14.28
N MET A 330 14.26 -0.30 15.42
CA MET A 330 14.20 1.17 15.54
C MET A 330 15.04 1.67 16.70
#